data_49767eadc2770fd279df16f76fc39c9c
#
_entry.id   49767eadc2770fd279df16f76fc39c9c
#
_cell.length_a   1.000
_cell.length_b   1.000
_cell.length_c   1.000
_cell.angle_alpha   90.00
_cell.angle_beta   90.00
_cell.angle_gamma   90.00
#
_symmetry.space_group_name_H-M   'P 1'
#
loop_
_entity.id
_entity.type
_entity.pdbx_description
1 polymer ?
#
loop_
_entity_poly.entity_id
_entity_poly.type
_entity_poly.pdbx_seq_one_letter_code
_entity_poly.pdbx_strand_id
1 'polypeptide(L)'
;MRHFEEPSDRRXDYARKGRGLRNNMTSDLFSAAAVAVSATGEGDMGLLIFYITLALGVSFMCSILEAVVLSTPQTYVNILQNXGKRTADMWAHLXDDDSVRPLTAILTLNTIAHTMGAAGVGSQVQQIWGVEVLTAASAILTLAVLFLSEIIPKTLGAAYWKRLSTPTAYLLTWFTKSLFFLIGPIQILKSILPTSKNAMVTRDDVAAMADLGEIEGALEENEETIIHNLLGLREVMVHEEMTPRTVVSAFDMEKTIKEVLDDNTILRFSRIPVYEETIDNVRGLVIRSEILMAASRDEWTLTLKDIMKPILKLEXDATXXQALDVFLTNKQQFALVRDEFGGTSGILTMEDVMETLLGKEIVDELDEVEDMRELARXQAAQTEDE
;
A
#
# COMPACT_ATOMS: atom_id res chain seq x y z
N MET A 1 19.67 24.22 -74.16
CA MET A 1 19.85 24.69 -72.77
C MET A 1 18.47 24.89 -72.18
N ARG A 2 18.05 23.93 -71.25
CA ARG A 2 16.78 24.07 -70.52
C ARG A 2 17.11 24.52 -69.12
N HIS A 3 16.57 25.64 -68.67
CA HIS A 3 16.68 26.11 -67.28
C HIS A 3 15.88 25.23 -66.36
N PHE A 4 16.51 24.67 -65.34
CA PHE A 4 15.87 23.98 -64.22
C PHE A 4 15.54 25.04 -63.17
N GLU A 5 14.26 25.29 -62.89
CA GLU A 5 13.81 26.08 -61.75
C GLU A 5 13.75 25.20 -60.48
N GLU A 6 14.35 25.67 -59.41
CA GLU A 6 14.42 25.02 -58.09
C GLU A 6 13.05 25.09 -57.37
N PRO A 7 12.60 24.02 -56.67
CA PRO A 7 11.29 23.98 -56.01
C PRO A 7 11.29 24.48 -54.57
N SER A 8 12.13 25.46 -54.17
CA SER A 8 12.26 25.86 -52.76
C SER A 8 11.28 26.95 -52.29
N ASP A 9 10.52 27.55 -53.19
CA ASP A 9 9.72 28.76 -52.82
C ASP A 9 8.26 28.49 -52.41
N ARG A 10 7.76 27.27 -52.62
CA ARG A 10 6.34 26.98 -52.31
C ARG A 10 6.09 26.61 -50.85
N ARG A 11 7.07 26.10 -50.12
CA ARG A 11 6.91 25.76 -48.71
C ARG A 11 6.82 26.95 -47.75
N UNK A 12 7.19 27.96 -48.30
CA UNK A 12 7.20 29.05 -47.57
C UNK A 12 5.94 29.73 -47.56
N ASP A 13 5.53 29.69 -48.52
CA ASP A 13 4.28 30.43 -48.68
C ASP A 13 3.11 29.76 -47.87
N TYR A 14 3.07 28.45 -47.82
CA TYR A 14 2.07 27.72 -47.02
C TYR A 14 2.26 27.93 -45.52
N ALA A 15 3.51 28.02 -45.03
CA ALA A 15 3.82 28.26 -43.62
C ALA A 15 3.48 29.70 -43.20
N ARG A 16 3.59 30.64 -44.10
CA ARG A 16 3.24 32.05 -43.85
C ARG A 16 1.73 32.26 -43.84
N LYS A 17 0.98 31.58 -44.74
CA LYS A 17 -0.49 31.62 -44.79
C LYS A 17 -1.12 30.92 -43.58
N GLY A 18 -0.56 29.78 -43.12
CA GLY A 18 -1.04 29.05 -41.95
C GLY A 18 -0.85 29.79 -40.63
N ARG A 19 0.22 30.58 -40.49
CA ARG A 19 0.45 31.43 -39.31
C ARG A 19 -0.47 32.66 -39.28
N GLY A 20 -0.76 33.24 -40.44
CA GLY A 20 -1.70 34.39 -40.56
C GLY A 20 -3.13 34.00 -40.16
N LEU A 21 -3.60 32.83 -40.59
CA LEU A 21 -4.95 32.34 -40.29
C LEU A 21 -5.09 32.00 -38.82
N ARG A 22 -4.06 31.46 -38.17
CA ARG A 22 -4.10 31.06 -36.74
C ARG A 22 -4.07 32.29 -35.81
N ASN A 23 -3.28 33.32 -36.16
CA ASN A 23 -3.23 34.58 -35.38
C ASN A 23 -4.55 35.37 -35.50
N ASN A 24 -5.18 35.35 -36.67
CA ASN A 24 -6.48 36.02 -36.82
C ASN A 24 -7.59 35.31 -36.04
N MET A 25 -7.59 33.96 -36.03
CA MET A 25 -8.63 33.20 -35.34
C MET A 25 -8.59 33.39 -33.82
N THR A 26 -7.39 33.48 -33.23
CA THR A 26 -7.25 33.75 -31.78
C THR A 26 -7.60 35.23 -31.46
N SER A 27 -7.18 36.18 -32.30
CA SER A 27 -7.53 37.61 -32.12
C SER A 27 -9.04 37.80 -32.28
N ASP A 28 -9.68 37.11 -33.21
CA ASP A 28 -11.13 37.19 -33.43
C ASP A 28 -11.93 36.56 -32.31
N LEU A 29 -11.45 35.45 -31.70
CA LEU A 29 -12.05 34.85 -30.51
C LEU A 29 -11.93 35.77 -29.30
N PHE A 30 -10.76 36.36 -29.07
CA PHE A 30 -10.56 37.35 -27.99
C PHE A 30 -11.37 38.63 -28.25
N SER A 31 -11.45 39.09 -29.49
CA SER A 31 -12.24 40.24 -29.89
C SER A 31 -13.76 39.95 -29.73
N ALA A 32 -14.23 38.77 -30.15
CA ALA A 32 -15.63 38.35 -29.96
C ALA A 32 -16.01 38.27 -28.49
N ALA A 33 -15.12 37.76 -27.66
CA ALA A 33 -15.33 37.72 -26.20
C ALA A 33 -15.35 39.12 -25.59
N ALA A 34 -14.46 40.02 -26.06
CA ALA A 34 -14.40 41.39 -25.62
C ALA A 34 -15.64 42.20 -26.12
N VAL A 35 -16.09 41.94 -27.34
CA VAL A 35 -17.33 42.58 -27.89
C VAL A 35 -18.57 42.11 -27.17
N ALA A 36 -18.66 40.85 -26.78
CA ALA A 36 -19.78 40.33 -26.00
C ALA A 36 -19.87 41.01 -24.62
N VAL A 37 -18.73 41.43 -24.06
CA VAL A 37 -18.63 42.16 -22.78
C VAL A 37 -18.95 43.65 -22.94
N SER A 38 -18.76 44.23 -24.13
CA SER A 38 -18.91 45.66 -24.38
C SER A 38 -20.25 46.09 -25.03
N ALA A 39 -21.18 45.14 -25.23
CA ALA A 39 -22.39 45.41 -26.05
C ALA A 39 -23.56 46.09 -25.30
N THR A 40 -23.37 46.46 -24.02
CA THR A 40 -24.40 47.19 -23.28
C THR A 40 -23.84 48.57 -22.84
N GLY A 41 -24.34 49.61 -23.45
CA GLY A 41 -23.87 50.96 -23.23
C GLY A 41 -24.26 51.62 -21.89
N GLU A 42 -24.98 50.92 -21.02
CA GLU A 42 -25.26 51.32 -19.65
C GLU A 42 -25.02 50.14 -18.69
N GLY A 43 -24.40 50.38 -17.55
CA GLY A 43 -24.13 49.33 -16.55
C GLY A 43 -25.42 48.72 -16.04
N ASP A 44 -25.45 47.38 -16.01
CA ASP A 44 -26.65 46.61 -15.56
C ASP A 44 -26.35 45.87 -14.24
N MET A 45 -27.08 46.21 -13.23
CA MET A 45 -26.97 45.60 -11.91
C MET A 45 -27.30 44.09 -11.94
N GLY A 46 -28.22 43.68 -12.83
CA GLY A 46 -28.55 42.26 -13.03
C GLY A 46 -27.37 41.48 -13.60
N LEU A 47 -26.67 42.07 -14.59
CA LEU A 47 -25.43 41.44 -15.16
C LEU A 47 -24.31 41.42 -14.10
N LEU A 48 -24.18 42.45 -13.28
CA LEU A 48 -23.19 42.46 -12.18
C LEU A 48 -23.45 41.29 -11.20
N ILE A 49 -24.67 41.12 -10.76
CA ILE A 49 -25.07 40.02 -9.85
C ILE A 49 -24.83 38.68 -10.51
N PHE A 50 -25.14 38.56 -11.80
CA PHE A 50 -24.90 37.33 -12.58
C PHE A 50 -23.39 36.95 -12.57
N TYR A 51 -22.51 37.92 -12.87
CA TYR A 51 -21.05 37.68 -12.93
C TYR A 51 -20.49 37.36 -11.52
N ILE A 52 -20.97 38.02 -10.47
CA ILE A 52 -20.58 37.71 -9.08
C ILE A 52 -21.02 36.26 -8.74
N THR A 53 -22.26 35.91 -9.06
CA THR A 53 -22.79 34.56 -8.81
C THR A 53 -22.02 33.50 -9.61
N LEU A 54 -21.66 33.81 -10.84
CA LEU A 54 -20.84 32.94 -11.69
C LEU A 54 -19.46 32.72 -11.05
N ALA A 55 -18.77 33.79 -10.69
CA ALA A 55 -17.44 33.75 -10.09
C ALA A 55 -17.44 32.97 -8.76
N LEU A 56 -18.31 33.37 -7.84
CA LEU A 56 -18.33 32.79 -6.49
C LEU A 56 -19.01 31.41 -6.45
N GLY A 57 -20.16 31.24 -7.12
CA GLY A 57 -20.96 30.00 -7.06
C GLY A 57 -20.32 28.82 -7.76
N VAL A 58 -19.83 29.03 -9.00
CA VAL A 58 -19.15 27.96 -9.75
C VAL A 58 -17.85 27.60 -9.04
N SER A 59 -17.09 28.60 -8.60
CA SER A 59 -15.85 28.37 -7.86
C SER A 59 -16.07 27.63 -6.55
N PHE A 60 -17.10 28.00 -5.78
CA PHE A 60 -17.51 27.31 -4.54
C PHE A 60 -17.75 25.82 -4.82
N MET A 61 -18.54 25.53 -5.86
CA MET A 61 -18.83 24.14 -6.25
C MET A 61 -17.55 23.41 -6.65
N CYS A 62 -16.71 24.01 -7.49
CA CYS A 62 -15.43 23.42 -7.94
C CYS A 62 -14.51 23.12 -6.75
N SER A 63 -14.43 24.04 -5.79
CA SER A 63 -13.59 23.88 -4.60
C SER A 63 -14.05 22.71 -3.70
N ILE A 64 -15.37 22.54 -3.53
CA ILE A 64 -15.90 21.36 -2.83
C ILE A 64 -15.52 20.07 -3.57
N LEU A 65 -15.75 20.03 -4.88
CA LEU A 65 -15.47 18.84 -5.70
C LEU A 65 -13.97 18.46 -5.64
N GLU A 66 -13.10 19.45 -5.74
CA GLU A 66 -11.64 19.29 -5.64
C GLU A 66 -11.27 18.67 -4.27
N ALA A 67 -11.76 19.27 -3.18
CA ALA A 67 -11.47 18.79 -1.83
C ALA A 67 -11.96 17.35 -1.61
N VAL A 68 -13.16 17.01 -2.11
CA VAL A 68 -13.70 15.64 -2.00
C VAL A 68 -12.83 14.65 -2.78
N VAL A 69 -12.41 14.99 -4.00
CA VAL A 69 -11.55 14.11 -4.83
C VAL A 69 -10.23 13.83 -4.10
N LEU A 70 -9.58 14.90 -3.60
CA LEU A 70 -8.29 14.79 -2.91
C LEU A 70 -8.39 14.07 -1.56
N SER A 71 -9.55 14.12 -0.90
CA SER A 71 -9.79 13.46 0.40
C SER A 71 -10.32 12.04 0.27
N THR A 72 -10.64 11.56 -0.94
CA THR A 72 -11.19 10.21 -1.16
C THR A 72 -10.04 9.22 -1.40
N PRO A 73 -9.70 8.36 -0.41
CA PRO A 73 -8.60 7.40 -0.58
C PRO A 73 -9.03 6.22 -1.46
N GLN A 74 -8.07 5.58 -2.10
CA GLN A 74 -8.29 4.40 -2.95
C GLN A 74 -8.91 3.24 -2.16
N THR A 75 -8.55 3.09 -0.88
CA THR A 75 -9.14 2.09 0.02
C THR A 75 -10.65 2.22 0.13
N TYR A 76 -11.16 3.45 0.19
CA TYR A 76 -12.61 3.71 0.23
C TYR A 76 -13.30 3.29 -1.07
N VAL A 77 -12.66 3.53 -2.22
CA VAL A 77 -13.18 3.09 -3.53
C VAL A 77 -13.28 1.56 -3.57
N ASN A 78 -12.25 0.87 -3.08
CA ASN A 78 -12.22 -0.60 -2.99
C ASN A 78 -13.35 -1.13 -2.08
N ILE A 79 -13.60 -0.47 -0.95
CA ILE A 79 -14.73 -0.79 -0.06
C ILE A 79 -16.06 -0.64 -0.79
N LEU A 80 -16.25 0.45 -1.56
CA LEU A 80 -17.46 0.67 -2.37
C LEU A 80 -17.65 -0.42 -3.43
N GLN A 81 -16.57 -0.89 -4.05
CA GLN A 81 -16.58 -2.00 -5.02
C GLN A 81 -17.02 -3.30 -4.35
N ASN A 82 -16.44 -3.62 -3.22
CA ASN A 82 -16.86 -4.78 -2.42
C ASN A 82 -18.31 -4.70 -1.95
N UNK A 83 -18.82 -3.40 -1.85
CA UNK A 83 -19.98 -3.16 -1.58
C UNK A 83 -20.90 -3.19 -2.64
N GLY A 84 -20.53 -3.47 -3.79
CA GLY A 84 -21.35 -3.51 -5.03
C GLY A 84 -22.12 -2.21 -5.32
N LYS A 85 -21.61 -1.09 -4.86
CA LYS A 85 -22.28 0.21 -5.07
C LYS A 85 -21.99 0.75 -6.47
N ARG A 86 -22.99 1.24 -7.17
CA ARG A 86 -22.92 1.83 -8.52
C ARG A 86 -21.92 2.99 -8.60
N THR A 87 -21.74 3.75 -7.51
CA THR A 87 -20.77 4.84 -7.43
C THR A 87 -19.32 4.34 -7.42
N ALA A 88 -19.09 3.06 -7.11
CA ALA A 88 -17.75 2.47 -7.11
C ALA A 88 -17.12 2.49 -8.51
N ASP A 89 -17.88 2.09 -9.52
CA ASP A 89 -17.39 2.10 -10.92
C ASP A 89 -17.08 3.53 -11.38
N MET A 90 -17.91 4.49 -10.97
CA MET A 90 -17.68 5.92 -11.28
C MET A 90 -16.37 6.39 -10.65
N TRP A 91 -16.17 6.10 -9.37
CA TRP A 91 -14.94 6.47 -8.66
C TRP A 91 -13.71 5.75 -9.24
N ALA A 92 -13.84 4.48 -9.57
CA ALA A 92 -12.74 3.73 -10.20
C ALA A 92 -12.29 4.40 -11.50
N HIS A 93 -13.23 4.86 -12.34
CA HIS A 93 -12.92 5.61 -13.57
C HIS A 93 -12.40 7.04 -13.30
N LEU A 94 -12.81 7.66 -12.20
CA LEU A 94 -12.34 9.00 -11.83
C LEU A 94 -10.95 8.98 -11.18
N UNK A 95 -10.80 8.04 -10.41
CA UNK A 95 -9.71 7.85 -9.84
C UNK A 95 -8.76 7.24 -10.55
N ASP A 96 -8.93 6.63 -11.72
CA ASP A 96 -8.00 6.09 -12.70
C ASP A 96 -7.05 7.20 -13.16
N ASP A 97 -5.83 6.82 -13.47
CA ASP A 97 -4.84 7.79 -13.93
C ASP A 97 -4.59 8.94 -12.91
N ASP A 98 -4.52 8.59 -11.62
CA ASP A 98 -4.20 9.50 -10.49
C ASP A 98 -5.13 10.73 -10.38
N SER A 99 -6.39 10.55 -10.70
CA SER A 99 -7.42 11.62 -10.61
C SER A 99 -7.13 12.84 -11.50
N VAL A 100 -6.22 12.73 -12.47
CA VAL A 100 -5.84 13.86 -13.36
C VAL A 100 -7.04 14.36 -14.16
N ARG A 101 -7.87 13.44 -14.66
CA ARG A 101 -9.06 13.81 -15.47
C ARG A 101 -10.07 14.66 -14.70
N PRO A 102 -10.56 14.24 -13.52
CA PRO A 102 -11.51 15.07 -12.77
C PRO A 102 -10.90 16.37 -12.27
N LEU A 103 -9.64 16.36 -11.80
CA LEU A 103 -8.96 17.57 -11.34
C LEU A 103 -8.78 18.58 -12.51
N THR A 104 -8.41 18.10 -13.71
CA THR A 104 -8.31 18.94 -14.91
C THR A 104 -9.68 19.57 -15.25
N ALA A 105 -10.76 18.80 -15.20
CA ALA A 105 -12.11 19.31 -15.49
C ALA A 105 -12.51 20.40 -14.47
N ILE A 106 -12.27 20.16 -13.18
CA ILE A 106 -12.54 21.12 -12.10
C ILE A 106 -11.72 22.40 -12.31
N LEU A 107 -10.41 22.26 -12.50
CA LEU A 107 -9.50 23.39 -12.69
C LEU A 107 -9.89 24.24 -13.91
N THR A 108 -10.23 23.60 -15.02
CA THR A 108 -10.67 24.29 -16.26
C THR A 108 -11.93 25.09 -16.00
N LEU A 109 -12.95 24.46 -15.40
CA LEU A 109 -14.22 25.13 -15.10
C LEU A 109 -14.02 26.29 -14.11
N ASN A 110 -13.22 26.08 -13.09
CA ASN A 110 -12.90 27.10 -12.07
C ASN A 110 -12.18 28.30 -12.70
N THR A 111 -11.20 28.04 -13.57
CA THR A 111 -10.47 29.10 -14.28
C THR A 111 -11.39 29.93 -15.18
N ILE A 112 -12.28 29.26 -15.94
CA ILE A 112 -13.28 29.94 -16.78
C ILE A 112 -14.18 30.81 -15.91
N ALA A 113 -14.71 30.31 -14.81
CA ALA A 113 -15.61 31.04 -13.91
C ALA A 113 -14.92 32.25 -13.30
N HIS A 114 -13.68 32.11 -12.83
CA HIS A 114 -12.91 33.24 -12.27
C HIS A 114 -12.60 34.30 -13.32
N THR A 115 -12.09 33.88 -14.51
CA THR A 115 -11.68 34.81 -15.56
C THR A 115 -12.88 35.57 -16.10
N MET A 116 -13.95 34.87 -16.48
CA MET A 116 -15.15 35.50 -17.03
C MET A 116 -15.90 36.31 -15.97
N GLY A 117 -16.00 35.77 -14.76
CA GLY A 117 -16.65 36.44 -13.65
C GLY A 117 -15.93 37.74 -13.25
N ALA A 118 -14.60 37.66 -13.05
CA ALA A 118 -13.82 38.87 -12.69
C ALA A 118 -13.85 39.93 -13.78
N ALA A 119 -13.69 39.54 -15.06
CA ALA A 119 -13.76 40.46 -16.22
C ALA A 119 -15.16 41.09 -16.29
N GLY A 120 -16.21 40.29 -16.13
CA GLY A 120 -17.59 40.77 -16.16
C GLY A 120 -17.91 41.72 -15.01
N VAL A 121 -17.50 41.39 -13.79
CA VAL A 121 -17.66 42.26 -12.58
C VAL A 121 -16.90 43.57 -12.81
N GLY A 122 -15.64 43.52 -13.27
CA GLY A 122 -14.84 44.70 -13.53
C GLY A 122 -15.50 45.62 -14.53
N SER A 123 -15.99 45.08 -15.65
CA SER A 123 -16.70 45.84 -16.69
C SER A 123 -17.97 46.52 -16.13
N GLN A 124 -18.83 45.78 -15.42
CA GLN A 124 -20.07 46.32 -14.88
C GLN A 124 -19.84 47.36 -13.77
N VAL A 125 -18.87 47.14 -12.88
CA VAL A 125 -18.46 48.09 -11.85
C VAL A 125 -18.01 49.42 -12.45
N GLN A 126 -17.17 49.32 -13.50
CA GLN A 126 -16.66 50.47 -14.19
C GLN A 126 -17.78 51.28 -14.86
N GLN A 127 -18.78 50.58 -15.45
CA GLN A 127 -19.91 51.25 -16.13
C GLN A 127 -20.90 51.88 -15.13
N ILE A 128 -21.13 51.24 -13.96
CA ILE A 128 -22.10 51.73 -12.97
C ILE A 128 -21.53 52.85 -12.10
N TRP A 129 -20.27 52.68 -11.61
CA TRP A 129 -19.69 53.57 -10.60
C TRP A 129 -18.40 54.28 -11.05
N GLY A 130 -17.89 53.97 -12.21
CA GLY A 130 -16.67 54.57 -12.75
C GLY A 130 -15.38 53.87 -12.36
N VAL A 131 -14.26 54.32 -12.94
CA VAL A 131 -12.95 53.72 -12.76
C VAL A 131 -12.40 53.85 -11.34
N GLU A 132 -12.86 54.87 -10.59
CA GLU A 132 -12.36 55.16 -9.24
C GLU A 132 -12.66 54.03 -8.25
N VAL A 133 -13.79 53.34 -8.44
CA VAL A 133 -14.25 52.26 -7.57
C VAL A 133 -13.70 50.87 -7.94
N LEU A 134 -13.17 50.76 -9.17
CA LEU A 134 -12.74 49.47 -9.74
C LEU A 134 -11.70 48.74 -8.89
N THR A 135 -10.71 49.47 -8.38
CA THR A 135 -9.64 48.88 -7.55
C THR A 135 -10.22 48.30 -6.24
N ALA A 136 -11.08 49.06 -5.59
CA ALA A 136 -11.73 48.61 -4.35
C ALA A 136 -12.64 47.40 -4.60
N ALA A 137 -13.44 47.43 -5.66
CA ALA A 137 -14.31 46.34 -6.07
C ALA A 137 -13.51 45.07 -6.40
N SER A 138 -12.40 45.20 -7.10
CA SER A 138 -11.51 44.08 -7.43
C SER A 138 -10.90 43.45 -6.16
N ALA A 139 -10.46 44.28 -5.21
CA ALA A 139 -9.94 43.79 -3.92
C ALA A 139 -11.02 43.05 -3.12
N ILE A 140 -12.22 43.59 -3.07
CA ILE A 140 -13.38 42.95 -2.37
C ILE A 140 -13.71 41.60 -3.04
N LEU A 141 -13.78 41.57 -4.37
CA LEU A 141 -14.05 40.35 -5.13
C LEU A 141 -12.97 39.29 -4.88
N THR A 142 -11.71 39.70 -4.87
CA THR A 142 -10.58 38.80 -4.60
C THR A 142 -10.68 38.17 -3.23
N LEU A 143 -10.99 38.96 -2.19
CA LEU A 143 -11.18 38.44 -0.83
C LEU A 143 -12.42 37.54 -0.75
N ALA A 144 -13.50 37.91 -1.42
CA ALA A 144 -14.72 37.11 -1.49
C ALA A 144 -14.45 35.74 -2.15
N VAL A 145 -13.72 35.72 -3.28
CA VAL A 145 -13.30 34.50 -3.95
C VAL A 145 -12.45 33.65 -2.99
N LEU A 146 -11.43 34.25 -2.40
CA LEU A 146 -10.50 33.52 -1.51
C LEU A 146 -11.24 32.88 -0.33
N PHE A 147 -12.04 33.66 0.40
CA PHE A 147 -12.70 33.15 1.62
C PHE A 147 -13.95 32.34 1.31
N LEU A 148 -14.89 32.91 0.53
CA LEU A 148 -16.21 32.30 0.31
C LEU A 148 -16.18 31.15 -0.72
N SER A 149 -15.32 31.23 -1.74
CA SER A 149 -15.34 30.22 -2.80
C SER A 149 -14.13 29.30 -2.86
N GLU A 150 -13.08 29.52 -2.03
CA GLU A 150 -11.94 28.62 -1.94
C GLU A 150 -11.75 28.03 -0.54
N ILE A 151 -11.43 28.85 0.49
CA ILE A 151 -11.06 28.34 1.82
C ILE A 151 -12.24 27.59 2.46
N ILE A 152 -13.39 28.23 2.58
CA ILE A 152 -14.57 27.65 3.24
C ILE A 152 -15.01 26.36 2.53
N PRO A 153 -15.27 26.35 1.20
CA PRO A 153 -15.75 25.13 0.56
C PRO A 153 -14.71 24.00 0.54
N LYS A 154 -13.41 24.28 0.42
CA LYS A 154 -12.37 23.26 0.52
C LYS A 154 -12.35 22.60 1.90
N THR A 155 -12.45 23.41 2.97
CA THR A 155 -12.53 22.90 4.34
C THR A 155 -13.79 22.02 4.54
N LEU A 156 -14.95 22.48 4.04
CA LEU A 156 -16.21 21.72 4.11
C LEU A 156 -16.13 20.42 3.29
N GLY A 157 -15.56 20.50 2.08
CA GLY A 157 -15.38 19.35 1.20
C GLY A 157 -14.52 18.26 1.85
N ALA A 158 -13.40 18.67 2.45
CA ALA A 158 -12.49 17.77 3.16
C ALA A 158 -13.15 17.18 4.44
N ALA A 159 -13.86 18.00 5.21
CA ALA A 159 -14.52 17.55 6.44
C ALA A 159 -15.67 16.55 6.17
N TYR A 160 -16.43 16.77 5.11
CA TYR A 160 -17.64 15.98 4.81
C TYR A 160 -17.50 15.09 3.56
N TRP A 161 -16.27 14.75 3.15
CA TRP A 161 -15.99 14.04 1.90
C TRP A 161 -16.79 12.73 1.77
N LYS A 162 -16.93 11.93 2.84
CA LYS A 162 -17.68 10.65 2.80
C LYS A 162 -19.15 10.87 2.38
N ARG A 163 -19.82 11.90 2.92
CA ARG A 163 -21.23 12.24 2.59
C ARG A 163 -21.33 12.81 1.17
N LEU A 164 -20.34 13.62 0.79
CA LEU A 164 -20.31 14.31 -0.50
C LEU A 164 -19.80 13.40 -1.64
N SER A 165 -19.19 12.26 -1.33
CA SER A 165 -18.62 11.31 -2.29
C SER A 165 -19.63 10.91 -3.38
N THR A 166 -20.86 10.58 -3.01
CA THR A 166 -21.90 10.14 -3.97
C THR A 166 -22.29 11.23 -4.96
N PRO A 167 -22.75 12.43 -4.55
CA PRO A 167 -23.06 13.48 -5.52
C PRO A 167 -21.85 13.95 -6.33
N THR A 168 -20.66 13.96 -5.73
CA THR A 168 -19.40 14.31 -6.41
C THR A 168 -19.12 13.35 -7.57
N ALA A 169 -19.28 12.03 -7.35
CA ALA A 169 -19.05 11.03 -8.40
C ALA A 169 -19.95 11.27 -9.64
N TYR A 170 -21.23 11.54 -9.43
CA TYR A 170 -22.16 11.83 -10.53
C TYR A 170 -21.80 13.13 -11.26
N LEU A 171 -21.55 14.20 -10.51
CA LEU A 171 -21.28 15.52 -11.08
C LEU A 171 -19.96 15.54 -11.86
N LEU A 172 -18.91 14.91 -11.31
CA LEU A 172 -17.60 14.82 -11.98
C LEU A 172 -17.65 13.94 -13.21
N THR A 173 -18.40 12.83 -13.16
CA THR A 173 -18.60 11.99 -14.36
C THR A 173 -19.25 12.80 -15.50
N TRP A 174 -20.22 13.64 -15.16
CA TRP A 174 -20.87 14.53 -16.12
C TRP A 174 -19.89 15.61 -16.64
N PHE A 175 -19.11 16.25 -15.74
CA PHE A 175 -18.13 17.28 -16.12
C PHE A 175 -17.03 16.72 -17.03
N THR A 176 -16.45 15.56 -16.68
CA THR A 176 -15.37 14.96 -17.48
C THR A 176 -15.87 14.57 -18.88
N LYS A 177 -17.13 14.14 -19.01
CA LYS A 177 -17.73 13.86 -20.31
C LYS A 177 -18.01 15.13 -21.11
N SER A 178 -18.54 16.19 -20.47
CA SER A 178 -18.88 17.46 -21.11
C SER A 178 -17.64 18.23 -21.57
N LEU A 179 -16.55 18.17 -20.79
CA LEU A 179 -15.30 18.88 -21.04
C LEU A 179 -14.25 18.02 -21.76
N PHE A 180 -14.65 16.88 -22.31
CA PHE A 180 -13.75 15.92 -22.99
C PHE A 180 -12.82 16.60 -24.01
N PHE A 181 -13.35 17.57 -24.78
CA PHE A 181 -12.55 18.25 -25.81
C PHE A 181 -11.44 19.15 -25.23
N LEU A 182 -11.59 19.64 -24.00
CA LEU A 182 -10.57 20.43 -23.30
C LEU A 182 -9.56 19.53 -22.57
N ILE A 183 -10.01 18.37 -22.08
CA ILE A 183 -9.18 17.41 -21.36
C ILE A 183 -8.20 16.68 -22.30
N GLY A 184 -8.61 16.44 -23.56
CA GLY A 184 -7.82 15.71 -24.56
C GLY A 184 -6.38 16.25 -24.75
N PRO A 185 -6.20 17.53 -25.03
CA PRO A 185 -4.85 18.12 -25.17
C PRO A 185 -3.97 17.97 -23.93
N ILE A 186 -4.55 18.00 -22.74
CA ILE A 186 -3.83 17.85 -21.46
C ILE A 186 -3.34 16.40 -21.29
N GLN A 187 -4.13 15.42 -21.72
CA GLN A 187 -3.71 14.02 -21.72
C GLN A 187 -2.53 13.77 -22.68
N ILE A 188 -2.52 14.43 -23.82
CA ILE A 188 -1.38 14.37 -24.75
C ILE A 188 -0.13 14.97 -24.09
N LEU A 189 -0.26 16.09 -23.40
CA LEU A 189 0.85 16.72 -22.67
C LEU A 189 1.37 15.79 -21.57
N LYS A 190 0.45 15.12 -20.82
CA LYS A 190 0.81 14.15 -19.78
C LYS A 190 1.61 12.97 -20.35
N SER A 191 1.28 12.49 -21.55
CA SER A 191 2.00 11.35 -22.16
C SER A 191 3.46 11.67 -22.50
N ILE A 192 3.80 12.97 -22.59
CA ILE A 192 5.17 13.44 -22.85
C ILE A 192 5.96 13.64 -21.56
N LEU A 193 5.27 13.93 -20.45
CA LEU A 193 5.90 14.12 -19.14
C LEU A 193 6.15 12.77 -18.46
N PRO A 194 7.35 12.57 -17.88
CA PRO A 194 7.59 11.33 -17.11
C PRO A 194 6.68 11.30 -15.90
N THR A 195 5.72 10.38 -15.92
CA THR A 195 4.85 10.13 -14.77
C THR A 195 5.60 9.21 -13.82
N SER A 196 5.69 9.55 -12.56
CA SER A 196 6.14 8.61 -11.56
C SER A 196 5.11 7.47 -11.54
N LYS A 197 5.55 6.26 -11.83
CA LYS A 197 4.71 5.07 -11.67
C LYS A 197 4.20 5.05 -10.23
N ASN A 198 2.95 4.73 -10.05
CA ASN A 198 2.32 4.58 -8.74
C ASN A 198 3.32 3.88 -7.81
N ALA A 199 3.65 4.50 -6.70
CA ALA A 199 4.52 3.90 -5.71
C ALA A 199 3.90 2.55 -5.32
N MET A 200 4.57 1.45 -5.70
CA MET A 200 4.11 0.12 -5.29
C MET A 200 4.12 0.09 -3.77
N VAL A 201 3.01 -0.34 -3.18
CA VAL A 201 2.92 -0.51 -1.72
C VAL A 201 4.05 -1.45 -1.30
N THR A 202 4.92 -0.97 -0.46
CA THR A 202 6.06 -1.72 0.08
C THR A 202 5.66 -2.41 1.38
N ARG A 203 6.52 -3.31 1.87
CA ARG A 203 6.33 -3.95 3.18
C ARG A 203 6.39 -2.92 4.31
N ASP A 204 7.27 -1.92 4.17
CA ASP A 204 7.41 -0.82 5.12
C ASP A 204 6.13 0.04 5.20
N ASP A 205 5.44 0.22 4.06
CA ASP A 205 4.14 0.91 4.05
C ASP A 205 3.10 0.12 4.83
N VAL A 206 3.12 -1.23 4.72
CA VAL A 206 2.19 -2.10 5.47
C VAL A 206 2.51 -2.05 6.97
N ALA A 207 3.79 -2.10 7.35
CA ALA A 207 4.25 -1.96 8.74
C ALA A 207 3.79 -0.62 9.32
N ALA A 208 4.06 0.49 8.61
CA ALA A 208 3.63 1.84 9.03
C ALA A 208 2.11 1.96 9.15
N MET A 209 1.34 1.23 8.33
CA MET A 209 -0.12 1.19 8.46
C MET A 209 -0.57 0.42 9.70
N ALA A 210 0.18 -0.60 10.12
CA ALA A 210 -0.09 -1.33 11.37
C ALA A 210 0.16 -0.42 12.58
N ASP A 211 1.28 0.32 12.59
CA ASP A 211 1.60 1.32 13.64
C ASP A 211 0.46 2.34 13.78
N LEU A 212 0.00 2.90 12.66
CA LEU A 212 -1.12 3.86 12.64
C LEU A 212 -2.41 3.22 13.15
N GLY A 213 -2.64 1.96 12.81
CA GLY A 213 -3.80 1.19 13.26
C GLY A 213 -3.84 1.04 14.78
N GLU A 214 -2.68 0.79 15.40
CA GLU A 214 -2.54 0.70 16.87
C GLU A 214 -2.78 2.07 17.51
N ILE A 215 -2.12 3.14 17.01
CA ILE A 215 -2.25 4.52 17.51
C ILE A 215 -3.72 5.00 17.46
N GLU A 216 -4.44 4.67 16.38
CA GLU A 216 -5.84 5.07 16.20
C GLU A 216 -6.83 4.13 16.90
N GLY A 217 -6.35 3.05 17.53
CA GLY A 217 -7.17 2.07 18.26
C GLY A 217 -7.97 1.14 17.34
N ALA A 218 -7.54 0.96 16.10
CA ALA A 218 -8.11 0.01 15.15
C ALA A 218 -7.50 -1.39 15.31
N LEU A 219 -6.27 -1.46 15.84
CA LEU A 219 -5.56 -2.69 16.17
C LEU A 219 -5.17 -2.66 17.65
N GLU A 220 -5.08 -3.85 18.27
CA GLU A 220 -4.50 -4.02 19.59
C GLU A 220 -2.96 -4.14 19.45
N GLU A 221 -2.21 -3.81 20.50
CA GLU A 221 -0.75 -3.90 20.56
C GLU A 221 -0.24 -5.30 20.13
N ASN A 222 -0.91 -6.36 20.56
CA ASN A 222 -0.56 -7.72 20.16
C ASN A 222 -0.75 -7.97 18.66
N GLU A 223 -1.80 -7.40 18.08
CA GLU A 223 -2.11 -7.56 16.63
C GLU A 223 -1.06 -6.84 15.78
N GLU A 224 -0.67 -5.63 16.18
CA GLU A 224 0.40 -4.84 15.54
C GLU A 224 1.72 -5.62 15.58
N THR A 225 2.12 -6.12 16.75
CA THR A 225 3.33 -6.94 16.95
C THR A 225 3.37 -8.16 16.04
N ILE A 226 2.25 -8.91 15.95
CA ILE A 226 2.13 -10.08 15.06
C ILE A 226 2.33 -9.69 13.60
N ILE A 227 1.79 -8.54 13.17
CA ILE A 227 1.97 -8.05 11.78
C ILE A 227 3.45 -7.75 11.52
N HIS A 228 4.12 -7.07 12.44
CA HIS A 228 5.55 -6.77 12.33
C HIS A 228 6.39 -8.05 12.26
N ASN A 229 6.15 -9.00 13.16
CA ASN A 229 6.86 -10.28 13.21
C ASN A 229 6.62 -11.11 11.95
N LEU A 230 5.38 -11.12 11.44
CA LEU A 230 5.04 -11.81 10.18
C LEU A 230 5.83 -11.22 9.00
N LEU A 231 5.94 -9.90 8.94
CA LEU A 231 6.75 -9.21 7.91
C LEU A 231 8.25 -9.55 8.10
N GLY A 232 8.71 -9.69 9.35
CA GLY A 232 10.09 -10.02 9.71
C GLY A 232 10.50 -11.47 9.46
N LEU A 233 9.56 -12.43 9.40
CA LEU A 233 9.89 -13.88 9.27
C LEU A 233 10.77 -14.24 8.08
N ARG A 234 10.86 -13.39 7.07
CA ARG A 234 11.74 -13.59 5.90
C ARG A 234 13.19 -13.17 6.17
N GLU A 235 13.41 -12.43 7.24
CA GLU A 235 14.73 -11.89 7.59
C GLU A 235 15.39 -12.72 8.70
N VAL A 236 14.58 -13.32 9.58
CA VAL A 236 15.04 -14.20 10.66
C VAL A 236 15.47 -15.55 10.07
N MET A 237 16.67 -15.97 10.37
CA MET A 237 17.25 -17.23 9.89
C MET A 237 16.96 -18.36 10.88
N VAL A 238 16.86 -19.58 10.36
CA VAL A 238 16.61 -20.82 11.15
C VAL A 238 17.65 -20.97 12.25
N HIS A 239 18.92 -20.69 11.98
CA HIS A 239 20.00 -20.84 12.97
C HIS A 239 19.88 -19.88 14.16
N GLU A 240 19.16 -18.77 14.01
CA GLU A 240 18.95 -17.80 15.09
C GLU A 240 17.91 -18.29 16.11
N GLU A 241 16.96 -19.11 15.64
CA GLU A 241 15.80 -19.56 16.44
C GLU A 241 15.82 -21.07 16.78
N MET A 242 16.70 -21.86 16.16
CA MET A 242 16.78 -23.30 16.43
C MET A 242 17.31 -23.61 17.82
N THR A 243 16.90 -24.75 18.36
CA THR A 243 17.54 -25.35 19.54
C THR A 243 18.91 -25.94 19.11
N PRO A 244 20.02 -25.44 19.64
CA PRO A 244 21.35 -25.93 19.24
C PRO A 244 21.59 -27.39 19.63
N ARG A 245 22.38 -28.11 18.82
CA ARG A 245 22.66 -29.56 19.03
C ARG A 245 23.22 -29.89 20.42
N THR A 246 23.90 -28.96 21.08
CA THR A 246 24.51 -29.15 22.40
C THR A 246 23.49 -29.47 23.51
N VAL A 247 22.25 -29.01 23.33
CA VAL A 247 21.16 -29.24 24.30
C VAL A 247 20.07 -30.20 23.78
N VAL A 248 20.22 -30.68 22.54
CA VAL A 248 19.26 -31.60 21.92
C VAL A 248 19.41 -33.00 22.57
N SER A 249 18.31 -33.51 23.15
CA SER A 249 18.23 -34.91 23.61
C SER A 249 17.93 -35.79 22.41
N ALA A 250 18.80 -36.75 22.18
CA ALA A 250 18.68 -37.73 21.08
C ALA A 250 19.14 -39.11 21.54
N PHE A 251 18.63 -40.16 20.90
CA PHE A 251 19.01 -41.56 21.23
C PHE A 251 19.66 -42.25 20.04
N ASP A 252 20.55 -43.20 20.36
CA ASP A 252 21.07 -44.13 19.36
C ASP A 252 19.91 -45.02 18.84
N MET A 253 19.80 -45.18 17.52
CA MET A 253 18.73 -45.95 16.87
C MET A 253 18.71 -47.42 17.22
N GLU A 254 19.82 -48.00 17.72
CA GLU A 254 19.94 -49.39 18.09
C GLU A 254 19.46 -49.62 19.56
N LYS A 255 19.18 -48.56 20.38
CA LYS A 255 18.62 -48.69 21.71
C LYS A 255 17.25 -49.37 21.63
N THR A 256 16.99 -50.27 22.59
CA THR A 256 15.71 -50.96 22.73
C THR A 256 14.70 -50.09 23.47
N ILE A 257 13.40 -50.40 23.33
CA ILE A 257 12.30 -49.74 24.06
C ILE A 257 12.57 -49.78 25.57
N LYS A 258 13.08 -50.90 26.08
CA LYS A 258 13.40 -51.03 27.50
C LYS A 258 14.47 -50.03 27.94
N GLU A 259 15.60 -49.99 27.23
CA GLU A 259 16.72 -49.10 27.56
C GLU A 259 16.32 -47.61 27.51
N VAL A 260 15.45 -47.25 26.56
CA VAL A 260 14.97 -45.86 26.42
C VAL A 260 14.04 -45.49 27.58
N LEU A 261 13.18 -46.43 28.06
CA LEU A 261 12.25 -46.16 29.18
C LEU A 261 12.98 -46.14 30.52
N ASP A 262 14.09 -46.83 30.65
CA ASP A 262 14.96 -46.77 31.84
C ASP A 262 15.67 -45.38 31.92
N ASP A 263 15.72 -44.64 30.83
CA ASP A 263 16.26 -43.29 30.73
C ASP A 263 15.09 -42.28 30.84
N ASN A 264 14.96 -41.58 31.96
CA ASN A 264 13.84 -40.68 32.24
C ASN A 264 13.73 -39.47 31.24
N THR A 265 14.73 -39.23 30.41
CA THR A 265 14.75 -38.14 29.41
C THR A 265 13.53 -38.20 28.47
N ILE A 266 13.07 -39.40 28.14
CA ILE A 266 11.93 -39.60 27.22
C ILE A 266 10.65 -38.92 27.70
N LEU A 267 10.47 -38.77 28.99
CA LEU A 267 9.23 -38.22 29.57
C LEU A 267 9.10 -36.71 29.32
N ARG A 268 10.21 -36.05 28.96
CA ARG A 268 10.25 -34.58 28.71
C ARG A 268 9.78 -34.22 27.33
N PHE A 269 10.20 -34.97 26.31
CA PHE A 269 10.02 -34.55 24.90
C PHE A 269 9.05 -35.46 24.16
N SER A 270 8.15 -34.86 23.38
CA SER A 270 7.16 -35.56 22.54
C SER A 270 7.78 -36.18 21.28
N ARG A 271 8.84 -35.59 20.76
CA ARG A 271 9.55 -36.04 19.56
C ARG A 271 11.05 -36.03 19.84
N ILE A 272 11.70 -37.14 19.57
CA ILE A 272 13.11 -37.34 19.92
C ILE A 272 13.87 -37.78 18.67
N PRO A 273 14.90 -37.03 18.26
CA PRO A 273 15.76 -37.46 17.17
C PRO A 273 16.49 -38.77 17.47
N VAL A 274 16.67 -39.60 16.47
CA VAL A 274 17.47 -40.83 16.60
C VAL A 274 18.62 -40.82 15.59
N TYR A 275 19.82 -41.16 16.07
CA TYR A 275 21.05 -41.07 15.30
C TYR A 275 21.71 -42.48 15.17
N GLU A 276 22.60 -42.59 14.20
CA GLU A 276 23.48 -43.74 13.97
C GLU A 276 24.90 -43.33 14.34
N GLU A 277 25.49 -44.00 15.33
CA GLU A 277 26.86 -43.79 15.85
C GLU A 277 27.03 -42.39 16.56
N THR A 278 26.73 -41.28 15.89
CA THR A 278 26.93 -39.95 16.45
C THR A 278 25.72 -39.03 16.13
N ILE A 279 25.52 -38.02 16.96
CA ILE A 279 24.45 -37.02 16.81
C ILE A 279 24.54 -36.24 15.48
N ASP A 280 25.71 -36.27 14.86
CA ASP A 280 25.87 -35.64 13.51
C ASP A 280 25.17 -36.44 12.42
N ASN A 281 24.84 -37.72 12.70
CA ASN A 281 24.22 -38.63 11.72
C ASN A 281 22.80 -38.98 12.16
N VAL A 282 21.91 -37.98 12.33
CA VAL A 282 20.51 -38.21 12.66
C VAL A 282 19.79 -38.86 11.47
N ARG A 283 19.15 -40.02 11.71
CA ARG A 283 18.49 -40.86 10.70
C ARG A 283 16.97 -40.61 10.66
N GLY A 284 16.37 -40.25 11.80
CA GLY A 284 14.94 -40.07 11.89
C GLY A 284 14.54 -39.50 13.23
N LEU A 285 13.27 -39.60 13.55
CA LEU A 285 12.73 -39.28 14.88
C LEU A 285 11.79 -40.35 15.37
N VAL A 286 11.68 -40.49 16.69
CA VAL A 286 10.67 -41.33 17.33
C VAL A 286 9.69 -40.43 18.11
N ILE A 287 8.44 -40.91 18.22
CA ILE A 287 7.39 -40.21 18.95
C ILE A 287 7.20 -40.92 20.29
N ARG A 288 7.24 -40.17 21.41
CA ARG A 288 7.09 -40.68 22.77
C ARG A 288 5.87 -41.62 22.90
N SER A 289 4.73 -41.25 22.32
CA SER A 289 3.52 -42.07 22.38
C SER A 289 3.68 -43.46 21.73
N GLU A 290 4.51 -43.58 20.69
CA GLU A 290 4.77 -44.86 20.00
C GLU A 290 5.68 -45.77 20.84
N ILE A 291 6.68 -45.18 21.50
CA ILE A 291 7.53 -45.88 22.46
C ILE A 291 6.67 -46.47 23.60
N LEU A 292 5.79 -45.63 24.20
CA LEU A 292 4.88 -46.03 25.26
C LEU A 292 3.87 -47.11 24.79
N MET A 293 3.42 -46.97 23.53
CA MET A 293 2.51 -47.95 22.94
C MET A 293 3.20 -49.30 22.72
N ALA A 294 4.45 -49.33 22.25
CA ALA A 294 5.27 -50.55 22.11
C ALA A 294 5.49 -51.23 23.49
N ALA A 295 5.82 -50.44 24.51
CA ALA A 295 5.97 -50.92 25.88
C ALA A 295 4.67 -51.53 26.40
N SER A 296 3.51 -50.92 26.12
CA SER A 296 2.19 -51.45 26.56
C SER A 296 1.82 -52.77 25.89
N ARG A 297 2.51 -53.15 24.82
CA ARG A 297 2.35 -54.42 24.10
C ARG A 297 3.41 -55.43 24.48
N ASP A 298 4.23 -55.14 25.49
CA ASP A 298 5.38 -55.96 25.95
C ASP A 298 6.45 -56.14 24.85
N GLU A 299 6.56 -55.19 23.91
CA GLU A 299 7.53 -55.19 22.79
C GLU A 299 8.89 -54.60 23.22
N TRP A 300 9.41 -55.02 24.37
CA TRP A 300 10.61 -54.48 25.06
C TRP A 300 11.90 -54.58 24.25
N THR A 301 11.99 -55.54 23.31
CA THR A 301 13.17 -55.81 22.50
C THR A 301 13.20 -55.08 21.16
N LEU A 302 12.10 -54.43 20.80
CA LEU A 302 12.12 -53.56 19.60
C LEU A 302 13.13 -52.44 19.78
N THR A 303 13.84 -52.11 18.70
CA THR A 303 14.78 -51.00 18.66
C THR A 303 14.07 -49.71 18.18
N LEU A 304 14.66 -48.58 18.47
CA LEU A 304 14.15 -47.28 17.96
C LEU A 304 14.16 -47.24 16.42
N LYS A 305 15.10 -47.95 15.79
CA LYS A 305 15.18 -48.14 14.34
C LYS A 305 13.91 -48.74 13.75
N ASP A 306 13.25 -49.66 14.48
CA ASP A 306 12.04 -50.34 13.99
C ASP A 306 10.81 -49.44 13.97
N ILE A 307 10.81 -48.38 14.80
CA ILE A 307 9.65 -47.49 14.97
C ILE A 307 9.95 -46.03 14.53
N MET A 308 11.18 -45.73 14.12
CA MET A 308 11.53 -44.34 13.71
C MET A 308 10.82 -43.93 12.42
N LYS A 309 10.56 -42.63 12.34
CA LYS A 309 9.95 -41.98 11.18
C LYS A 309 10.95 -41.05 10.49
N PRO A 310 10.75 -40.79 9.20
CA PRO A 310 11.56 -39.76 8.53
C PRO A 310 11.45 -38.41 9.20
N ILE A 311 12.56 -37.69 9.27
CA ILE A 311 12.67 -36.35 9.84
C ILE A 311 12.85 -35.35 8.69
N LEU A 312 12.18 -34.21 8.75
CA LEU A 312 12.41 -33.09 7.82
C LEU A 312 13.80 -32.53 8.05
N LYS A 313 14.39 -31.97 6.98
CA LYS A 313 15.71 -31.35 7.02
C LYS A 313 15.59 -29.91 6.52
N LEU A 314 16.21 -28.98 7.24
CA LEU A 314 16.32 -27.55 6.91
C LEU A 314 17.80 -27.17 6.90
N GLU A 315 18.14 -26.20 6.10
CA GLU A 315 19.51 -25.67 6.05
C GLU A 315 19.64 -24.49 7.05
N UNK A 316 20.55 -24.37 7.56
CA UNK A 316 20.87 -23.44 8.48
C UNK A 316 20.56 -22.10 8.13
N ASP A 317 20.89 -21.70 6.81
CA ASP A 317 20.66 -20.40 6.20
C ASP A 317 19.23 -20.23 5.65
N ALA A 318 18.33 -21.16 5.83
CA ALA A 318 16.91 -20.99 5.51
C ALA A 318 16.27 -19.95 6.45
N THR A 319 15.25 -19.29 5.94
CA THR A 319 14.50 -18.32 6.74
C THR A 319 13.31 -18.96 7.46
N UNK A 320 12.80 -18.33 8.41
CA UNK A 320 11.79 -18.70 9.13
C UNK A 320 10.63 -18.81 8.35
N UNK A 321 10.41 -18.09 7.31
CA UNK A 321 9.47 -18.12 6.49
C UNK A 321 9.39 -19.32 5.79
N GLN A 322 10.55 -19.77 5.21
CA GLN A 322 10.74 -21.05 4.48
C GLN A 322 10.46 -22.26 5.37
N ALA A 323 10.94 -22.22 6.59
CA ALA A 323 10.69 -23.29 7.55
C ALA A 323 9.20 -23.50 7.79
N LEU A 324 8.45 -22.43 7.98
CA LEU A 324 6.99 -22.49 8.16
C LEU A 324 6.31 -23.17 6.96
N ASP A 325 6.69 -22.77 5.74
CA ASP A 325 6.13 -23.35 4.52
C ASP A 325 6.44 -24.86 4.39
N VAL A 326 7.66 -25.26 4.75
CA VAL A 326 8.09 -26.66 4.76
C VAL A 326 7.25 -27.46 5.76
N PHE A 327 7.06 -26.95 6.98
CA PHE A 327 6.25 -27.60 8.02
C PHE A 327 4.79 -27.80 7.57
N LEU A 328 4.18 -26.75 7.05
CA LEU A 328 2.76 -26.78 6.60
C LEU A 328 2.57 -27.72 5.41
N THR A 329 3.49 -27.69 4.45
CA THR A 329 3.42 -28.52 3.24
C THR A 329 3.55 -30.00 3.57
N ASN A 330 4.48 -30.35 4.47
CA ASN A 330 4.78 -31.75 4.83
C ASN A 330 3.95 -32.26 6.00
N LYS A 331 3.16 -31.38 6.64
CA LYS A 331 2.33 -31.70 7.83
C LYS A 331 3.18 -32.31 8.96
N GLN A 332 4.38 -31.79 9.13
CA GLN A 332 5.29 -32.13 10.21
C GLN A 332 5.62 -30.88 11.02
N GLN A 333 5.94 -31.03 12.27
CA GLN A 333 6.14 -29.93 13.22
C GLN A 333 7.55 -29.93 13.81
N PHE A 334 8.47 -30.70 13.20
CA PHE A 334 9.80 -30.95 13.74
C PHE A 334 10.78 -31.16 12.60
N ALA A 335 11.89 -30.46 12.59
CA ALA A 335 12.91 -30.57 11.56
C ALA A 335 14.32 -30.59 12.17
N LEU A 336 15.19 -31.34 11.53
CA LEU A 336 16.62 -31.32 11.78
C LEU A 336 17.24 -30.16 10.99
N VAL A 337 18.02 -29.33 11.66
CA VAL A 337 18.77 -28.25 11.00
C VAL A 337 20.18 -28.76 10.69
N ARG A 338 20.60 -28.58 9.45
CA ARG A 338 21.88 -29.06 8.95
C ARG A 338 22.80 -27.89 8.58
N ASP A 339 24.08 -28.09 8.84
CA ASP A 339 25.11 -27.15 8.39
C ASP A 339 25.49 -27.41 6.90
N GLU A 340 26.30 -26.54 6.35
CA GLU A 340 26.78 -26.62 4.95
C GLU A 340 27.64 -27.87 4.66
N PHE A 341 28.10 -28.57 5.69
CA PHE A 341 28.89 -29.83 5.58
C PHE A 341 28.00 -31.07 5.76
N GLY A 342 26.71 -30.88 6.04
CA GLY A 342 25.75 -31.95 6.22
C GLY A 342 25.63 -32.48 7.66
N GLY A 343 26.39 -31.89 8.60
CA GLY A 343 26.30 -32.21 10.03
C GLY A 343 25.05 -31.63 10.69
N THR A 344 24.72 -32.11 11.87
CA THR A 344 23.60 -31.61 12.66
C THR A 344 23.98 -30.34 13.39
N SER A 345 23.33 -29.22 13.09
CA SER A 345 23.45 -27.93 13.82
C SER A 345 22.48 -27.86 15.00
N GLY A 346 21.29 -28.40 14.83
CA GLY A 346 20.26 -28.37 15.87
C GLY A 346 18.92 -28.90 15.36
N ILE A 347 17.86 -28.48 16.02
CA ILE A 347 16.49 -28.80 15.63
C ILE A 347 15.65 -27.52 15.63
N LEU A 348 14.62 -27.50 14.78
CA LEU A 348 13.63 -26.43 14.75
C LEU A 348 12.25 -27.07 14.83
N THR A 349 11.37 -26.49 15.62
CA THR A 349 9.99 -26.94 15.75
C THR A 349 9.02 -25.91 15.21
N MET A 350 7.76 -26.28 15.02
CA MET A 350 6.68 -25.35 14.69
C MET A 350 6.47 -24.36 15.84
N GLU A 351 6.75 -24.78 17.06
CA GLU A 351 6.65 -23.95 18.28
C GLU A 351 7.62 -22.77 18.19
N ASP A 352 8.90 -22.99 17.84
CA ASP A 352 9.92 -21.93 17.64
C ASP A 352 9.45 -20.90 16.61
N VAL A 353 8.86 -21.36 15.50
CA VAL A 353 8.35 -20.47 14.43
C VAL A 353 7.17 -19.64 14.96
N MET A 354 6.28 -20.26 15.75
CA MET A 354 5.12 -19.55 16.34
C MET A 354 5.55 -18.56 17.42
N GLU A 355 6.57 -18.88 18.19
CA GLU A 355 7.17 -17.96 19.18
C GLU A 355 7.72 -16.71 18.50
N THR A 356 8.47 -16.89 17.42
CA THR A 356 8.97 -15.78 16.60
C THR A 356 7.82 -14.91 16.08
N LEU A 357 6.75 -15.55 15.61
CA LEU A 357 5.57 -14.85 15.07
C LEU A 357 4.80 -14.09 16.17
N LEU A 358 4.61 -14.71 17.34
CA LEU A 358 3.84 -14.13 18.45
C LEU A 358 4.67 -13.15 19.28
N GLY A 359 6.00 -13.20 19.17
CA GLY A 359 6.92 -12.42 19.98
C GLY A 359 6.92 -12.83 21.45
N LYS A 360 6.52 -14.08 21.74
CA LYS A 360 6.38 -14.62 23.11
C LYS A 360 6.75 -16.09 23.13
N GLU A 361 7.48 -16.50 24.15
CA GLU A 361 7.79 -17.91 24.40
C GLU A 361 6.51 -18.70 24.71
N ILE A 362 6.41 -19.89 24.17
CA ILE A 362 5.33 -20.84 24.41
C ILE A 362 5.84 -21.88 25.41
N VAL A 363 5.45 -21.76 26.67
CA VAL A 363 5.93 -22.62 27.75
C VAL A 363 4.86 -23.68 28.10
N ASP A 364 5.23 -24.97 28.03
CA ASP A 364 4.38 -26.08 28.46
C ASP A 364 4.51 -26.28 30.01
N GLU A 365 3.51 -26.81 30.60
CA GLU A 365 3.44 -27.13 32.06
C GLU A 365 4.55 -28.07 32.54
N LEU A 366 5.20 -28.80 31.63
CA LEU A 366 6.27 -29.75 31.91
C LEU A 366 7.67 -29.21 31.62
N ASP A 367 7.77 -27.98 31.12
CA ASP A 367 9.07 -27.36 30.74
C ASP A 367 9.79 -26.90 32.01
N GLU A 368 10.99 -27.40 32.23
CA GLU A 368 11.89 -26.97 33.31
C GLU A 368 12.71 -25.73 32.92
N VAL A 369 12.81 -25.47 31.64
CA VAL A 369 13.57 -24.35 31.06
C VAL A 369 12.69 -23.67 30.02
N GLU A 370 12.52 -22.35 30.17
CA GLU A 370 11.67 -21.56 29.27
C GLU A 370 12.26 -21.42 27.85
N ASP A 371 13.59 -21.26 27.75
CA ASP A 371 14.27 -21.12 26.46
C ASP A 371 15.52 -22.03 26.42
N MET A 372 15.50 -23.02 25.53
CA MET A 372 16.58 -23.99 25.30
C MET A 372 17.82 -23.32 24.68
N ARG A 373 17.66 -22.22 23.98
CA ARG A 373 18.78 -21.43 23.43
C ARG A 373 19.55 -20.71 24.54
N GLU A 374 18.84 -20.21 25.53
CA GLU A 374 19.44 -19.59 26.71
C GLU A 374 20.22 -20.64 27.55
N LEU A 375 19.65 -21.83 27.70
CA LEU A 375 20.33 -22.96 28.34
C LEU A 375 21.64 -23.30 27.59
N ALA A 376 21.62 -23.39 26.27
CA ALA A 376 22.80 -23.65 25.43
C ALA A 376 23.87 -22.56 25.61
N ARG A 377 23.50 -21.34 25.64
CA ARG A 377 24.41 -20.21 25.93
C ARG A 377 25.05 -20.30 27.32
N UNK A 378 24.29 -20.74 28.12
CA UNK A 378 24.69 -20.87 29.34
C UNK A 378 25.59 -21.95 29.56
N GLN A 379 25.47 -22.98 28.96
CA GLN A 379 26.41 -24.12 28.99
C GLN A 379 27.75 -23.81 28.27
N ALA A 380 27.67 -23.16 27.13
CA ALA A 380 28.86 -22.75 26.38
C ALA A 380 29.76 -21.81 27.19
N ALA A 381 29.19 -20.86 27.90
CA ALA A 381 29.94 -19.94 28.77
C ALA A 381 30.65 -20.66 29.91
N GLN A 382 30.04 -21.68 30.51
CA GLN A 382 30.66 -22.49 31.57
C GLN A 382 31.88 -23.28 31.06
N THR A 383 31.80 -23.73 29.80
CA THR A 383 32.89 -24.54 29.20
C THR A 383 34.11 -23.67 28.83
N GLU A 384 33.94 -22.37 28.61
CA GLU A 384 35.02 -21.45 28.30
C GLU A 384 35.81 -21.01 29.57
N ASP A 385 35.20 -21.13 30.77
CA ASP A 385 35.81 -20.77 32.04
C ASP A 385 36.63 -21.92 32.70
N GLU A 386 36.52 -23.16 32.16
CA GLU A 386 37.29 -24.34 32.59
C GLU A 386 38.52 -24.57 31.70
#